data_4a9a241ad8337e3e9e9a13b6f81cfc6d
#
_entry.id   4a9a241ad8337e3e9e9a13b6f81cfc6d
#
_cell.length_a   1.000
_cell.length_b   1.000
_cell.length_c   1.000
_cell.angle_alpha   90.00
_cell.angle_beta   90.00
_cell.angle_gamma   90.00
#
_symmetry.space_group_name_H-M   'P 1'
#
loop_
_entity.id
_entity.type
_entity.pdbx_description
1 polymer ?
#
loop_
_entity_poly.entity_id
_entity_poly.type
_entity_poly.pdbx_seq_one_letter_code
_entity_poly.pdbx_strand_id
1 'polypeptide(L)'
;MAYAYSIDGGETYHGSEPTPEDALGAAHDELSTEYEAGTTHTVHVARLVPGVEILRKQTIVLEIITEHVCERLEEALYDEVGGDEQLIDDLTPEQRQSIGRAILEIIAATGAIKGRGLADDTVHEATIE
;
A
#
# COMPACT_ATOMS: atom_id res chain seq x y z
N MET A 1 -0.67 -5.08 -16.40
CA MET A 1 -0.79 -5.31 -14.95
C MET A 1 0.13 -6.45 -14.54
N ALA A 2 0.53 -6.49 -13.30
CA ALA A 2 1.35 -7.57 -12.78
C ALA A 2 0.68 -8.21 -11.57
N TYR A 3 0.88 -9.52 -11.40
CA TYR A 3 0.28 -10.32 -10.34
C TYR A 3 1.36 -11.11 -9.62
N ALA A 4 1.23 -11.21 -8.30
CA ALA A 4 2.10 -12.01 -7.46
C ALA A 4 1.29 -13.09 -6.76
N TYR A 5 1.98 -14.12 -6.29
CA TYR A 5 1.33 -15.23 -5.58
C TYR A 5 1.98 -15.45 -4.21
N SER A 6 1.22 -16.03 -3.31
CA SER A 6 1.70 -16.47 -2.00
C SER A 6 1.26 -17.90 -1.74
N ILE A 7 2.16 -18.71 -1.21
CA ILE A 7 1.90 -20.10 -0.80
C ILE A 7 2.01 -20.30 0.71
N ASP A 8 2.20 -19.22 1.45
CA ASP A 8 2.37 -19.23 2.92
C ASP A 8 1.24 -18.49 3.66
N GLY A 9 0.04 -18.47 3.09
CA GLY A 9 -1.12 -17.85 3.71
C GLY A 9 -1.18 -16.32 3.55
N GLY A 10 -0.48 -15.78 2.58
CA GLY A 10 -0.49 -14.34 2.31
C GLY A 10 0.58 -13.56 3.08
N GLU A 11 1.54 -14.23 3.69
CA GLU A 11 2.63 -13.57 4.41
C GLU A 11 3.71 -13.04 3.46
N THR A 12 4.10 -13.85 2.47
CA THR A 12 5.12 -13.48 1.50
C THR A 12 4.61 -13.70 0.08
N TYR A 13 4.78 -12.69 -0.76
CA TYR A 13 4.37 -12.76 -2.17
C TYR A 13 5.58 -12.79 -3.09
N HIS A 14 5.48 -13.57 -4.15
CA HIS A 14 6.54 -13.78 -5.13
C HIS A 14 6.02 -13.54 -6.55
N GLY A 15 6.95 -13.27 -7.45
CA GLY A 15 6.68 -13.16 -8.87
C GLY A 15 6.12 -11.82 -9.30
N SER A 16 6.03 -11.66 -10.60
CA SER A 16 5.44 -10.51 -11.26
C SER A 16 4.94 -11.00 -12.61
N GLU A 17 3.78 -11.62 -12.59
CA GLU A 17 3.23 -12.32 -13.75
C GLU A 17 2.20 -11.46 -14.48
N PRO A 18 2.05 -11.59 -15.79
CA PRO A 18 1.15 -10.73 -16.56
C PRO A 18 -0.33 -10.98 -16.31
N THR A 19 -0.71 -12.18 -15.87
CA THR A 19 -2.11 -12.55 -15.61
C THR A 19 -2.24 -13.29 -14.29
N PRO A 20 -3.45 -13.32 -13.68
CA PRO A 20 -3.70 -14.16 -12.50
C PRO A 20 -3.46 -15.64 -12.77
N GLU A 21 -3.80 -16.13 -13.94
CA GLU A 21 -3.60 -17.52 -14.34
C GLU A 21 -2.12 -17.89 -14.38
N ASP A 22 -1.29 -16.99 -14.89
CA ASP A 22 0.17 -17.18 -14.91
C ASP A 22 0.74 -17.19 -13.48
N ALA A 23 0.21 -16.35 -12.58
CA ALA A 23 0.60 -16.38 -11.18
C ALA A 23 0.22 -17.71 -10.50
N LEU A 24 -0.98 -18.22 -10.77
CA LEU A 24 -1.40 -19.55 -10.29
C LEU A 24 -0.51 -20.65 -10.85
N GLY A 25 -0.15 -20.57 -12.12
CA GLY A 25 0.76 -21.54 -12.76
C GLY A 25 2.13 -21.53 -12.13
N ALA A 26 2.68 -20.35 -11.84
CA ALA A 26 3.97 -20.20 -11.16
C ALA A 26 3.91 -20.77 -9.74
N ALA A 27 2.83 -20.53 -9.01
CA ALA A 27 2.63 -21.10 -7.67
C ALA A 27 2.56 -22.63 -7.73
N HIS A 28 1.84 -23.19 -8.71
CA HIS A 28 1.75 -24.63 -8.91
C HIS A 28 3.12 -25.24 -9.19
N ASP A 29 3.92 -24.61 -10.04
CA ASP A 29 5.27 -25.06 -10.35
C ASP A 29 6.17 -25.08 -9.10
N GLU A 30 6.09 -24.04 -8.27
CA GLU A 30 6.85 -23.97 -7.01
C GLU A 30 6.40 -25.06 -6.03
N LEU A 31 5.08 -25.25 -5.86
CA LEU A 31 4.53 -26.29 -4.99
C LEU A 31 4.91 -27.69 -5.48
N SER A 32 4.97 -27.89 -6.79
CA SER A 32 5.35 -29.18 -7.38
C SER A 32 6.79 -29.58 -7.08
N THR A 33 7.67 -28.62 -6.82
CA THR A 33 9.06 -28.89 -6.44
C THR A 33 9.22 -29.19 -4.96
N GLU A 34 8.29 -28.73 -4.11
CA GLU A 34 8.41 -28.84 -2.65
C GLU A 34 7.51 -29.93 -2.05
N TYR A 35 6.40 -30.26 -2.71
CA TYR A 35 5.37 -31.16 -2.18
C TYR A 35 5.07 -32.31 -3.14
N GLU A 36 4.58 -33.40 -2.57
CA GLU A 36 4.25 -34.60 -3.33
C GLU A 36 2.91 -34.46 -4.09
N ALA A 37 2.78 -35.21 -5.14
CA ALA A 37 1.53 -35.34 -5.91
C ALA A 37 0.37 -35.76 -5.01
N GLY A 38 -0.80 -35.19 -5.23
CA GLY A 38 -2.01 -35.50 -4.48
C GLY A 38 -2.25 -34.55 -3.29
N THR A 39 -1.31 -33.67 -3.00
CA THR A 39 -1.51 -32.66 -1.95
C THR A 39 -2.24 -31.42 -2.49
N THR A 40 -3.06 -30.80 -1.63
CA THR A 40 -3.80 -29.58 -1.97
C THR A 40 -3.31 -28.42 -1.08
N HIS A 41 -3.07 -27.29 -1.70
CA HIS A 41 -2.54 -26.12 -1.03
C HIS A 41 -3.36 -24.87 -1.34
N THR A 42 -3.39 -23.93 -0.39
CA THR A 42 -4.03 -22.64 -0.58
C THR A 42 -3.03 -21.68 -1.22
N VAL A 43 -3.44 -21.02 -2.30
CA VAL A 43 -2.65 -20.02 -3.02
C VAL A 43 -3.38 -18.71 -3.00
N HIS A 44 -2.69 -17.65 -2.60
CA HIS A 44 -3.17 -16.28 -2.73
C HIS A 44 -2.59 -15.66 -3.99
N VAL A 45 -3.42 -14.95 -4.74
CA VAL A 45 -3.00 -14.16 -5.90
C VAL A 45 -3.45 -12.73 -5.69
N ALA A 46 -2.54 -11.79 -5.82
CA ALA A 46 -2.82 -10.37 -5.66
C ALA A 46 -2.25 -9.59 -6.84
N ARG A 47 -2.91 -8.49 -7.16
CA ARG A 47 -2.45 -7.56 -8.18
C ARG A 47 -1.38 -6.65 -7.58
N LEU A 48 -0.27 -6.48 -8.27
CA LEU A 48 0.77 -5.52 -7.90
C LEU A 48 0.37 -4.13 -8.41
N VAL A 49 0.34 -3.16 -7.51
CA VAL A 49 -0.01 -1.78 -7.85
C VAL A 49 1.09 -0.83 -7.36
N PRO A 50 1.29 0.32 -8.02
CA PRO A 50 2.22 1.33 -7.51
C PRO A 50 1.85 1.72 -6.08
N GLY A 51 2.87 1.91 -5.22
CA GLY A 51 2.65 2.28 -3.82
C GLY A 51 1.83 3.54 -3.65
N VAL A 52 1.99 4.51 -4.56
CA VAL A 52 1.23 5.76 -4.52
C VAL A 52 -0.29 5.53 -4.66
N GLU A 53 -0.72 4.53 -5.42
CA GLU A 53 -2.15 4.22 -5.56
C GLU A 53 -2.76 3.72 -4.24
N ILE A 54 -1.98 2.97 -3.46
CA ILE A 54 -2.39 2.50 -2.15
C ILE A 54 -2.51 3.67 -1.18
N LEU A 55 -1.51 4.56 -1.17
CA LEU A 55 -1.49 5.73 -0.30
C LEU A 55 -2.66 6.68 -0.59
N ARG A 56 -3.05 6.83 -1.85
CA ARG A 56 -4.19 7.69 -2.23
C ARG A 56 -5.50 7.28 -1.58
N LYS A 57 -5.66 6.00 -1.24
CA LYS A 57 -6.88 5.44 -0.64
C LYS A 57 -6.88 5.47 0.88
N GLN A 58 -5.74 5.81 1.50
CA GLN A 58 -5.60 5.79 2.95
C GLN A 58 -5.92 7.17 3.54
N THR A 59 -7.21 7.47 3.66
CA THR A 59 -7.69 8.79 4.11
C THR A 59 -7.16 9.18 5.48
N ILE A 60 -7.05 8.23 6.41
CA ILE A 60 -6.51 8.48 7.75
C ILE A 60 -5.04 8.91 7.66
N VAL A 61 -4.24 8.24 6.82
CA VAL A 61 -2.83 8.60 6.62
C VAL A 61 -2.71 10.00 6.04
N LEU A 62 -3.57 10.37 5.09
CA LEU A 62 -3.59 11.70 4.48
C LEU A 62 -3.92 12.77 5.53
N GLU A 63 -4.86 12.52 6.44
CA GLU A 63 -5.17 13.43 7.53
C GLU A 63 -3.99 13.59 8.49
N ILE A 64 -3.32 12.50 8.85
CA ILE A 64 -2.15 12.50 9.74
C ILE A 64 -1.01 13.32 9.13
N ILE A 65 -0.74 13.19 7.85
CA ILE A 65 0.28 13.99 7.14
C ILE A 65 -0.02 15.48 7.33
N THR A 66 -1.26 15.89 7.10
CA THR A 66 -1.68 17.28 7.26
C THR A 66 -1.51 17.74 8.71
N GLU A 67 -1.91 16.94 9.68
CA GLU A 67 -1.76 17.26 11.10
C GLU A 67 -0.30 17.50 11.48
N HIS A 68 0.61 16.65 11.03
CA HIS A 68 2.03 16.81 11.28
C HIS A 68 2.59 18.10 10.66
N VAL A 69 2.19 18.43 9.44
CA VAL A 69 2.60 19.67 8.79
C VAL A 69 2.11 20.88 9.60
N CYS A 70 0.84 20.87 10.00
CA CYS A 70 0.26 21.97 10.80
C CYS A 70 0.95 22.12 12.15
N GLU A 71 1.27 21.02 12.82
CA GLU A 71 2.03 21.06 14.09
C GLU A 71 3.39 21.73 13.92
N ARG A 72 4.11 21.39 12.85
CA ARG A 72 5.42 22.00 12.58
C ARG A 72 5.33 23.48 12.23
N LEU A 73 4.29 23.85 11.47
CA LEU A 73 4.05 25.26 11.16
C LEU A 73 3.70 26.05 12.42
N GLU A 74 2.88 25.49 13.31
CA GLU A 74 2.51 26.11 14.56
C GLU A 74 3.71 26.30 15.49
N GLU A 75 4.58 25.29 15.60
CA GLU A 75 5.83 25.38 16.36
C GLU A 75 6.72 26.51 15.82
N ALA A 76 6.86 26.62 14.51
CA ALA A 76 7.66 27.67 13.88
C ALA A 76 7.09 29.05 14.15
N LEU A 77 5.76 29.22 14.09
CA LEU A 77 5.10 30.47 14.42
C LEU A 77 5.25 30.81 15.91
N TYR A 78 5.13 29.82 16.78
CA TYR A 78 5.29 29.99 18.20
C TYR A 78 6.69 30.54 18.56
N ASP A 79 7.72 29.99 17.94
CA ASP A 79 9.10 30.43 18.15
C ASP A 79 9.33 31.90 17.73
N GLU A 80 8.62 32.37 16.69
CA GLU A 80 8.76 33.74 16.19
C GLU A 80 7.84 34.74 16.91
N VAL A 81 6.60 34.33 17.20
CA VAL A 81 5.56 35.23 17.75
C VAL A 81 5.43 35.10 19.25
N GLY A 82 5.61 33.89 19.78
CA GLY A 82 5.39 33.57 21.19
C GLY A 82 3.91 33.52 21.56
N GLY A 83 3.61 33.15 22.79
CA GLY A 83 2.27 33.12 23.35
C GLY A 83 1.75 31.71 23.57
N ASP A 84 0.59 31.60 24.23
CA ASP A 84 -0.05 30.34 24.57
C ASP A 84 -1.30 30.08 23.73
N GLU A 85 -1.56 30.86 22.71
CA GLU A 85 -2.75 30.76 21.88
C GLU A 85 -2.52 29.80 20.72
N GLN A 86 -3.59 29.16 20.28
CA GLN A 86 -3.59 28.37 19.06
C GLN A 86 -3.37 29.31 17.87
N LEU A 87 -2.29 29.07 17.13
CA LEU A 87 -1.86 29.94 16.02
C LEU A 87 -2.39 29.49 14.66
N ILE A 88 -2.81 28.24 14.55
CA ILE A 88 -3.42 27.68 13.35
C ILE A 88 -4.76 27.08 13.75
N ASP A 89 -5.82 27.49 13.06
CA ASP A 89 -7.17 27.00 13.33
C ASP A 89 -7.30 25.50 12.94
N ASP A 90 -8.20 24.81 13.64
CA ASP A 90 -8.48 23.43 13.31
C ASP A 90 -9.08 23.31 11.91
N LEU A 91 -8.60 22.32 11.19
CA LEU A 91 -9.11 21.97 9.86
C LEU A 91 -10.18 20.88 9.97
N THR A 92 -11.15 20.92 9.06
CA THR A 92 -12.12 19.84 8.95
C THR A 92 -11.45 18.56 8.43
N PRO A 93 -12.04 17.38 8.67
CA PRO A 93 -11.49 16.15 8.10
C PRO A 93 -11.33 16.20 6.57
N GLU A 94 -12.27 16.81 5.87
CA GLU A 94 -12.22 16.98 4.42
C GLU A 94 -11.06 17.87 3.99
N GLN A 95 -10.82 18.95 4.72
CA GLN A 95 -9.67 19.84 4.47
C GLN A 95 -8.36 19.10 4.70
N ARG A 96 -8.23 18.34 5.80
CA ARG A 96 -7.03 17.58 6.09
C ARG A 96 -6.74 16.52 5.01
N GLN A 97 -7.76 15.82 4.56
CA GLN A 97 -7.62 14.83 3.50
C GLN A 97 -7.19 15.46 2.18
N SER A 98 -7.81 16.58 1.81
CA SER A 98 -7.50 17.31 0.59
C SER A 98 -6.06 17.82 0.58
N ILE A 99 -5.61 18.40 1.69
CA ILE A 99 -4.23 18.90 1.83
C ILE A 99 -3.24 17.73 1.80
N GLY A 100 -3.52 16.67 2.56
CA GLY A 100 -2.67 15.48 2.58
C GLY A 100 -2.52 14.85 1.20
N ARG A 101 -3.62 14.79 0.44
CA ARG A 101 -3.58 14.30 -0.94
C ARG A 101 -2.74 15.19 -1.84
N ALA A 102 -2.86 16.52 -1.70
CA ALA A 102 -2.04 17.45 -2.47
C ALA A 102 -0.55 17.27 -2.18
N ILE A 103 -0.19 17.09 -0.91
CA ILE A 103 1.20 16.81 -0.50
C ILE A 103 1.69 15.51 -1.12
N LEU A 104 0.89 14.45 -1.02
CA LEU A 104 1.21 13.14 -1.62
C LEU A 104 1.45 13.27 -3.13
N GLU A 105 0.58 13.97 -3.85
CA GLU A 105 0.70 14.12 -5.30
C GLU A 105 1.94 14.92 -5.70
N ILE A 106 2.30 15.94 -4.93
CA ILE A 106 3.53 16.72 -5.17
C ILE A 106 4.75 15.83 -5.00
N ILE A 107 4.79 15.02 -3.95
CA ILE A 107 5.89 14.09 -3.71
C ILE A 107 5.92 13.00 -4.80
N ALA A 108 4.78 12.46 -5.15
CA ALA A 108 4.67 11.44 -6.21
C ALA A 108 5.17 11.93 -7.56
N ALA A 109 4.93 13.20 -7.88
CA ALA A 109 5.37 13.81 -9.13
C ALA A 109 6.90 13.89 -9.25
N THR A 110 7.65 13.84 -8.15
CA THR A 110 9.11 13.80 -8.16
C THR A 110 9.67 12.42 -8.54
N GLY A 111 8.83 11.39 -8.52
CA GLY A 111 9.26 10.00 -8.68
C GLY A 111 9.89 9.40 -7.42
N ALA A 112 9.81 10.09 -6.28
CA ALA A 112 10.43 9.64 -5.03
C ALA A 112 9.70 8.46 -4.39
N ILE A 113 8.39 8.32 -4.62
CA ILE A 113 7.62 7.20 -4.08
C ILE A 113 7.85 5.98 -4.96
N LYS A 114 8.53 4.99 -4.40
CA LYS A 114 8.90 3.75 -5.09
C LYS A 114 8.23 2.57 -4.42
N GLY A 115 8.33 1.42 -5.07
CA GLY A 115 7.77 0.19 -4.56
C GLY A 115 6.35 -0.04 -5.03
N ARG A 116 5.88 -1.23 -4.72
CA ARG A 116 4.54 -1.70 -5.10
C ARG A 116 3.86 -2.28 -3.89
N GLY A 117 2.54 -2.19 -3.87
CA GLY A 117 1.72 -2.86 -2.89
C GLY A 117 0.84 -3.90 -3.55
N LEU A 118 0.02 -4.56 -2.74
CA LEU A 118 -0.85 -5.62 -3.18
C LEU A 118 -2.31 -5.15 -3.14
N ALA A 119 -3.07 -5.48 -4.17
CA ALA A 119 -4.49 -5.19 -4.24
C ALA A 119 -5.23 -6.41 -4.77
N ASP A 120 -6.53 -6.47 -4.48
CA ASP A 120 -7.44 -7.48 -5.04
C ASP A 120 -6.95 -8.92 -4.77
N ASP A 121 -6.54 -9.19 -3.52
CA ASP A 121 -6.12 -10.54 -3.12
C ASP A 121 -7.27 -11.53 -3.26
N THR A 122 -6.99 -12.63 -3.95
CA THR A 122 -7.93 -13.74 -4.13
C THR A 122 -7.32 -15.04 -3.62
N VAL A 123 -8.16 -15.93 -3.13
CA VAL A 123 -7.73 -17.20 -2.55
C VAL A 123 -8.14 -18.34 -3.47
N HIS A 124 -7.20 -19.22 -3.76
CA HIS A 124 -7.38 -20.35 -4.66
C HIS A 124 -6.84 -21.62 -4.02
N GLU A 125 -7.32 -22.77 -4.47
CA GLU A 125 -6.74 -24.05 -4.11
C GLU A 125 -6.01 -24.62 -5.31
N ALA A 126 -4.80 -25.15 -5.06
CA ALA A 126 -3.99 -25.81 -6.06
C ALA A 126 -3.71 -27.24 -5.62
N THR A 127 -4.05 -28.20 -6.46
CA THR A 127 -3.77 -29.61 -6.21
C THR A 127 -2.59 -30.04 -7.08
N ILE A 128 -1.60 -30.65 -6.45
CA ILE A 128 -0.41 -31.17 -7.13
C ILE A 128 -0.77 -32.50 -7.79
N GLU A 129 -0.57 -32.57 -9.07
CA GLU A 129 -0.87 -33.75 -9.89
C GLU A 129 0.33 -34.69 -10.07
#